data_24da231da466b57645ca9748151209d7
#
_entry.id   24da231da466b57645ca9748151209d7
#
_cell.length_a   1.000
_cell.length_b   1.000
_cell.length_c   1.000
_cell.angle_alpha   90.00
_cell.angle_beta   90.00
_cell.angle_gamma   90.00
#
_symmetry.space_group_name_H-M   'P 1'
#
loop_
_entity.id
_entity.type
_entity.pdbx_description
1 polymer ?
#
loop_
_entity_poly.entity_id
_entity_poly.type
_entity_poly.pdbx_seq_one_letter_code
_entity_poly.pdbx_strand_id
1 'polypeptide(L)'
;MPGTLTTDRTFPHNLEAERVLLGSVLLDNGAINVALEIINKDDFFAEGHRITFEKMVAISEKNRTIDLVTLSEELSKEGLLEKVGGVAYLAALTDGVPVGSAASVSEYTRIVKEKSVIRRLMNASYNVISRCMEASEDPEALIDLAQSQIFEIAEQKVPSGFLGIRDIVKSSFGTIDVLFDRGQRVTGVETGFEELDNMTSGLQAGELIIVAARPSLGKTALALNIAAHAAFQGKVVGVFSLEMSKESLLIRLLCSEARIDSHKLRTGFSSRADWNEMTKALGRLAEAPLFIDDAPALSIMQIRARARRMKADKGLDLLVVDYLQLVAGHGRFENRTQEVSFISRGLKSIAKELHVPVLALSQLSRAPEERPGHRPQLSDLRESGSIEQDSDVVLFIFREDVYKRTGEDEGGEPSGRTELIVGKQRNGPTGNVPVVFIKRYARFENLSREHASEG
;
A
#
# COMPACT_ATOMS: atom_id res chain seq x y z
N MET A 1 -25.26 -35.75 3.10
CA MET A 1 -26.43 -35.24 2.38
C MET A 1 -26.36 -33.74 2.40
N PRO A 2 -25.99 -33.03 1.33
CA PRO A 2 -26.11 -31.57 1.28
C PRO A 2 -27.60 -31.25 1.11
N GLY A 3 -28.14 -30.44 2.04
CA GLY A 3 -29.51 -29.98 1.96
C GLY A 3 -29.73 -29.17 0.70
N THR A 4 -30.77 -29.54 -0.06
CA THR A 4 -31.33 -28.80 -1.17
C THR A 4 -31.60 -27.38 -0.72
N LEU A 5 -30.82 -26.42 -1.21
CA LEU A 5 -31.11 -24.99 -1.14
C LEU A 5 -32.39 -24.75 -1.98
N THR A 6 -33.53 -24.71 -1.32
CA THR A 6 -34.79 -24.31 -1.91
C THR A 6 -34.68 -22.85 -2.35
N THR A 7 -34.73 -22.65 -3.65
CA THR A 7 -34.53 -21.42 -4.42
C THR A 7 -35.77 -20.53 -4.44
N ASP A 8 -36.29 -20.12 -3.30
CA ASP A 8 -37.36 -19.12 -3.22
C ASP A 8 -36.96 -17.87 -2.43
N ARG A 9 -35.63 -17.62 -2.31
CA ARG A 9 -35.15 -16.40 -1.68
C ARG A 9 -34.77 -15.39 -2.75
N THR A 10 -35.59 -14.34 -2.89
CA THR A 10 -35.23 -13.15 -3.69
C THR A 10 -33.96 -12.50 -3.14
N PHE A 11 -33.14 -11.91 -4.04
CA PHE A 11 -31.98 -11.18 -3.64
C PHE A 11 -32.30 -10.07 -2.62
N PRO A 12 -31.46 -9.81 -1.62
CA PRO A 12 -31.69 -8.78 -0.63
C PRO A 12 -31.90 -7.41 -1.25
N HIS A 13 -33.05 -6.80 -0.99
CA HIS A 13 -33.43 -5.48 -1.48
C HIS A 13 -34.35 -4.75 -0.48
N ASN A 14 -34.52 -3.47 -0.68
CA ASN A 14 -35.54 -2.67 -0.01
C ASN A 14 -36.06 -1.62 -1.01
N LEU A 15 -37.09 -2.01 -1.77
CA LEU A 15 -37.70 -1.16 -2.81
C LEU A 15 -38.28 0.12 -2.25
N GLU A 16 -38.76 0.08 -0.99
CA GLU A 16 -39.33 1.26 -0.34
C GLU A 16 -38.22 2.29 -0.01
N ALA A 17 -37.07 1.85 0.51
CA ALA A 17 -35.92 2.73 0.72
C ALA A 17 -35.39 3.32 -0.59
N GLU A 18 -35.34 2.54 -1.67
CA GLU A 18 -34.96 3.02 -3.00
C GLU A 18 -35.95 4.07 -3.50
N ARG A 19 -37.26 3.81 -3.41
CA ARG A 19 -38.34 4.72 -3.81
C ARG A 19 -38.28 6.03 -3.07
N VAL A 20 -38.19 5.97 -1.71
CA VAL A 20 -38.14 7.16 -0.85
C VAL A 20 -36.90 7.99 -1.14
N LEU A 21 -35.75 7.34 -1.40
CA LEU A 21 -34.52 8.02 -1.76
C LEU A 21 -34.66 8.82 -3.07
N LEU A 22 -35.20 8.19 -4.11
CA LEU A 22 -35.45 8.88 -5.40
C LEU A 22 -36.47 10.01 -5.25
N GLY A 23 -37.56 9.77 -4.50
CA GLY A 23 -38.56 10.80 -4.20
C GLY A 23 -37.96 11.97 -3.39
N SER A 24 -37.05 11.71 -2.47
CA SER A 24 -36.34 12.76 -1.72
C SER A 24 -35.51 13.66 -2.63
N VAL A 25 -34.87 13.11 -3.67
CA VAL A 25 -34.12 13.89 -4.66
C VAL A 25 -35.05 14.79 -5.51
N LEU A 26 -36.25 14.32 -5.84
CA LEU A 26 -37.24 15.11 -6.55
C LEU A 26 -37.79 16.26 -5.71
N LEU A 27 -37.91 16.10 -4.38
CA LEU A 27 -38.40 17.11 -3.47
C LEU A 27 -37.31 18.11 -3.04
N ASP A 28 -36.06 17.61 -2.89
CA ASP A 28 -34.89 18.41 -2.54
C ASP A 28 -33.69 17.93 -3.37
N ASN A 29 -33.30 18.75 -4.34
CA ASN A 29 -32.16 18.42 -5.21
C ASN A 29 -30.83 18.29 -4.47
N GLY A 30 -30.69 18.86 -3.27
CA GLY A 30 -29.53 18.69 -2.42
C GLY A 30 -29.33 17.24 -1.95
N ALA A 31 -30.41 16.47 -1.88
CA ALA A 31 -30.37 15.04 -1.51
C ALA A 31 -29.50 14.18 -2.43
N ILE A 32 -29.36 14.56 -3.73
CA ILE A 32 -28.53 13.80 -4.68
C ILE A 32 -27.06 13.82 -4.29
N ASN A 33 -26.56 14.94 -3.75
CA ASN A 33 -25.16 15.04 -3.33
C ASN A 33 -24.88 14.10 -2.15
N VAL A 34 -25.81 14.05 -1.19
CA VAL A 34 -25.71 13.12 -0.04
C VAL A 34 -25.74 11.66 -0.51
N ALA A 35 -26.60 11.35 -1.49
CA ALA A 35 -26.69 10.02 -2.06
C ALA A 35 -25.40 9.61 -2.79
N LEU A 36 -24.84 10.48 -3.63
CA LEU A 36 -23.63 10.23 -4.42
C LEU A 36 -22.38 9.99 -3.58
N GLU A 37 -22.34 10.51 -2.35
CA GLU A 37 -21.25 10.21 -1.42
C GLU A 37 -21.20 8.74 -1.00
N ILE A 38 -22.33 8.02 -1.05
CA ILE A 38 -22.47 6.66 -0.46
C ILE A 38 -22.74 5.61 -1.53
N ILE A 39 -23.59 5.93 -2.52
CA ILE A 39 -24.08 4.97 -3.54
C ILE A 39 -23.83 5.46 -4.95
N ASN A 40 -23.89 4.49 -5.87
CA ASN A 40 -23.97 4.72 -7.32
C ASN A 40 -25.20 4.02 -7.90
N LYS A 41 -25.43 4.15 -9.23
CA LYS A 41 -26.57 3.53 -9.92
C LYS A 41 -26.66 2.01 -9.72
N ASP A 42 -25.51 1.31 -9.61
CA ASP A 42 -25.46 -0.15 -9.50
C ASP A 42 -25.84 -0.66 -8.11
N ASP A 43 -25.99 0.24 -7.15
CA ASP A 43 -26.43 -0.10 -5.80
C ASP A 43 -27.96 -0.30 -5.73
N PHE A 44 -28.73 0.17 -6.70
CA PHE A 44 -30.18 -0.06 -6.79
C PHE A 44 -30.50 -1.48 -7.28
N PHE A 45 -31.54 -2.07 -6.70
CA PHE A 45 -32.05 -3.39 -7.10
C PHE A 45 -32.98 -3.31 -8.32
N ALA A 46 -33.95 -2.39 -8.25
CA ALA A 46 -34.91 -2.21 -9.34
C ALA A 46 -34.25 -1.53 -10.55
N GLU A 47 -34.40 -2.13 -11.74
CA GLU A 47 -33.84 -1.56 -12.97
C GLU A 47 -34.41 -0.16 -13.27
N GLY A 48 -35.70 0.05 -13.02
CA GLY A 48 -36.32 1.38 -13.16
C GLY A 48 -35.72 2.41 -12.24
N HIS A 49 -35.41 2.05 -10.98
CA HIS A 49 -34.76 2.94 -10.02
C HIS A 49 -33.31 3.26 -10.43
N ARG A 50 -32.56 2.25 -10.92
CA ARG A 50 -31.22 2.41 -11.46
C ARG A 50 -31.15 3.45 -12.58
N ILE A 51 -32.06 3.28 -13.57
CA ILE A 51 -32.17 4.19 -14.71
C ILE A 51 -32.58 5.59 -14.24
N THR A 52 -33.55 5.69 -13.33
CA THR A 52 -34.04 6.96 -12.79
C THR A 52 -32.90 7.70 -12.08
N PHE A 53 -32.16 7.03 -11.21
CA PHE A 53 -31.03 7.63 -10.50
C PHE A 53 -29.91 8.09 -11.46
N GLU A 54 -29.56 7.27 -12.47
CA GLU A 54 -28.58 7.64 -13.49
C GLU A 54 -28.97 8.92 -14.22
N LYS A 55 -30.26 9.09 -14.57
CA LYS A 55 -30.73 10.31 -15.21
C LYS A 55 -30.78 11.51 -14.27
N MET A 56 -31.13 11.31 -13.01
CA MET A 56 -31.04 12.36 -12.00
C MET A 56 -29.60 12.88 -11.86
N VAL A 57 -28.62 11.97 -11.82
CA VAL A 57 -27.19 12.35 -11.79
C VAL A 57 -26.80 13.13 -13.04
N ALA A 58 -27.16 12.66 -14.23
CA ALA A 58 -26.84 13.35 -15.48
C ALA A 58 -27.48 14.76 -15.59
N ILE A 59 -28.67 14.96 -15.02
CA ILE A 59 -29.32 16.29 -14.94
C ILE A 59 -28.55 17.18 -13.96
N SER A 60 -28.16 16.65 -12.79
CA SER A 60 -27.39 17.37 -11.78
C SER A 60 -26.03 17.81 -12.31
N GLU A 61 -25.31 16.95 -13.02
CA GLU A 61 -24.00 17.27 -13.62
C GLU A 61 -24.07 18.40 -14.64
N LYS A 62 -25.23 18.57 -15.30
CA LYS A 62 -25.52 19.68 -16.21
C LYS A 62 -25.96 20.96 -15.46
N ASN A 63 -25.91 20.99 -14.11
CA ASN A 63 -26.41 22.06 -13.25
C ASN A 63 -27.89 22.44 -13.54
N ARG A 64 -28.73 21.47 -13.90
CA ARG A 64 -30.16 21.65 -14.12
C ARG A 64 -30.93 21.17 -12.89
N THR A 65 -32.09 21.78 -12.65
CA THR A 65 -33.01 21.35 -11.58
C THR A 65 -33.58 19.96 -11.90
N ILE A 66 -33.54 19.08 -10.91
CA ILE A 66 -34.13 17.74 -10.99
C ILE A 66 -35.59 17.89 -10.50
N ASP A 67 -36.51 17.84 -11.40
CA ASP A 67 -37.94 17.80 -11.13
C ASP A 67 -38.66 16.81 -12.06
N LEU A 68 -39.96 16.61 -11.87
CA LEU A 68 -40.72 15.63 -12.62
C LEU A 68 -40.72 15.91 -14.14
N VAL A 69 -40.70 17.19 -14.54
CA VAL A 69 -40.73 17.60 -15.95
C VAL A 69 -39.39 17.35 -16.61
N THR A 70 -38.31 17.83 -15.98
CA THR A 70 -36.96 17.69 -16.52
C THR A 70 -36.52 16.21 -16.56
N LEU A 71 -36.89 15.42 -15.56
CA LEU A 71 -36.60 13.98 -15.51
C LEU A 71 -37.40 13.19 -16.58
N SER A 72 -38.70 13.46 -16.72
CA SER A 72 -39.53 12.79 -17.75
C SER A 72 -39.07 13.16 -19.15
N GLU A 73 -38.66 14.41 -19.39
CA GLU A 73 -38.12 14.85 -20.69
C GLU A 73 -36.79 14.12 -21.01
N GLU A 74 -35.86 14.01 -20.06
CA GLU A 74 -34.59 13.34 -20.28
C GLU A 74 -34.76 11.84 -20.50
N LEU A 75 -35.67 11.19 -19.78
CA LEU A 75 -36.04 9.78 -19.99
C LEU A 75 -36.71 9.55 -21.33
N SER A 76 -37.60 10.47 -21.78
CA SER A 76 -38.28 10.39 -23.06
C SER A 76 -37.33 10.52 -24.25
N LYS A 77 -36.33 11.38 -24.18
CA LYS A 77 -35.32 11.55 -25.24
C LYS A 77 -34.60 10.26 -25.59
N GLU A 78 -34.40 9.40 -24.59
CA GLU A 78 -33.73 8.12 -24.77
C GLU A 78 -34.68 6.92 -24.88
N GLY A 79 -35.99 7.15 -24.90
CA GLY A 79 -37.01 6.10 -25.00
C GLY A 79 -37.09 5.22 -23.74
N LEU A 80 -36.65 5.71 -22.59
CA LEU A 80 -36.58 4.95 -21.34
C LEU A 80 -37.77 5.19 -20.41
N LEU A 81 -38.64 6.15 -20.71
CA LEU A 81 -39.75 6.54 -19.85
C LEU A 81 -40.69 5.39 -19.50
N GLU A 82 -41.07 4.57 -20.48
CA GLU A 82 -41.93 3.41 -20.24
C GLU A 82 -41.24 2.32 -19.40
N LYS A 83 -39.92 2.15 -19.54
CA LYS A 83 -39.15 1.17 -18.75
C LYS A 83 -39.10 1.50 -17.27
N VAL A 84 -39.19 2.78 -16.91
CA VAL A 84 -39.21 3.23 -15.51
C VAL A 84 -40.61 3.31 -14.92
N GLY A 85 -41.67 2.93 -15.68
CA GLY A 85 -43.04 2.93 -15.22
C GLY A 85 -43.87 4.15 -15.63
N GLY A 86 -43.34 4.98 -16.54
CA GLY A 86 -44.04 6.16 -17.07
C GLY A 86 -44.08 7.34 -16.07
N VAL A 87 -44.71 8.43 -16.54
CA VAL A 87 -44.84 9.67 -15.74
C VAL A 87 -45.61 9.45 -14.44
N ALA A 88 -46.60 8.55 -14.45
CA ALA A 88 -47.42 8.25 -13.28
C ALA A 88 -46.56 7.63 -12.14
N TYR A 89 -45.67 6.72 -12.49
CA TYR A 89 -44.74 6.14 -11.52
C TYR A 89 -43.73 7.16 -10.97
N LEU A 90 -43.20 8.01 -11.84
CA LEU A 90 -42.27 9.08 -11.40
C LEU A 90 -42.98 10.06 -10.45
N ALA A 91 -44.22 10.38 -10.69
CA ALA A 91 -45.02 11.20 -9.76
C ALA A 91 -45.23 10.50 -8.40
N ALA A 92 -45.55 9.17 -8.43
CA ALA A 92 -45.75 8.39 -7.22
C ALA A 92 -44.48 8.19 -6.39
N LEU A 93 -43.27 8.45 -6.92
CA LEU A 93 -42.01 8.40 -6.13
C LEU A 93 -42.05 9.38 -4.95
N THR A 94 -42.74 10.51 -5.09
CA THR A 94 -42.85 11.53 -4.05
C THR A 94 -43.93 11.28 -3.01
N ASP A 95 -44.81 10.28 -3.26
CA ASP A 95 -45.94 9.98 -2.37
C ASP A 95 -45.43 9.41 -1.03
N GLY A 96 -45.82 10.05 0.07
CA GLY A 96 -45.48 9.62 1.42
C GLY A 96 -44.00 9.75 1.77
N VAL A 97 -43.23 10.45 0.95
CA VAL A 97 -41.84 10.77 1.30
C VAL A 97 -41.82 11.77 2.44
N PRO A 98 -41.16 11.47 3.58
CA PRO A 98 -41.04 12.45 4.66
C PRO A 98 -40.26 13.67 4.12
N VAL A 99 -40.80 14.85 4.24
CA VAL A 99 -40.07 16.10 3.99
C VAL A 99 -38.97 16.17 5.05
N GLY A 100 -37.80 15.66 4.69
CA GLY A 100 -36.80 15.31 5.68
C GLY A 100 -35.47 16.01 5.50
N SER A 101 -34.77 16.11 6.60
CA SER A 101 -33.41 16.60 6.70
C SER A 101 -32.42 15.67 5.94
N ALA A 102 -31.25 16.19 5.59
CA ALA A 102 -30.12 15.42 5.01
C ALA A 102 -29.82 14.11 5.81
N ALA A 103 -30.11 14.08 7.12
CA ALA A 103 -29.96 12.90 7.96
C ALA A 103 -30.88 11.74 7.54
N SER A 104 -32.13 12.02 7.15
CA SER A 104 -33.06 10.98 6.69
C SER A 104 -32.64 10.40 5.33
N VAL A 105 -32.16 11.25 4.43
CA VAL A 105 -31.62 10.82 3.12
C VAL A 105 -30.41 9.90 3.31
N SER A 106 -29.49 10.27 4.21
CA SER A 106 -28.32 9.46 4.54
C SER A 106 -28.71 8.06 5.04
N GLU A 107 -29.75 7.96 5.89
CA GLU A 107 -30.22 6.68 6.43
C GLU A 107 -30.79 5.76 5.31
N TYR A 108 -31.65 6.31 4.43
CA TYR A 108 -32.18 5.51 3.30
C TYR A 108 -31.07 5.10 2.34
N THR A 109 -30.13 5.99 2.07
CA THR A 109 -28.95 5.70 1.25
C THR A 109 -28.12 4.57 1.85
N ARG A 110 -27.94 4.55 3.19
CA ARG A 110 -27.24 3.50 3.91
C ARG A 110 -27.92 2.15 3.77
N ILE A 111 -29.28 2.12 3.92
CA ILE A 111 -30.07 0.89 3.74
C ILE A 111 -29.89 0.32 2.32
N VAL A 112 -29.96 1.16 1.29
CA VAL A 112 -29.74 0.74 -0.11
C VAL A 112 -28.35 0.17 -0.27
N LYS A 113 -27.31 0.85 0.27
CA LYS A 113 -25.91 0.39 0.22
C LYS A 113 -25.70 -0.95 0.91
N GLU A 114 -26.25 -1.14 2.11
CA GLU A 114 -26.14 -2.41 2.84
C GLU A 114 -26.71 -3.58 2.05
N LYS A 115 -27.89 -3.40 1.43
CA LYS A 115 -28.51 -4.43 0.59
C LYS A 115 -27.68 -4.69 -0.68
N SER A 116 -27.10 -3.66 -1.27
CA SER A 116 -26.21 -3.80 -2.43
C SER A 116 -24.96 -4.61 -2.09
N VAL A 117 -24.27 -4.30 -0.98
CA VAL A 117 -23.08 -5.03 -0.54
C VAL A 117 -23.39 -6.52 -0.35
N ILE A 118 -24.54 -6.86 0.28
CA ILE A 118 -24.95 -8.26 0.45
C ILE A 118 -25.20 -8.92 -0.90
N ARG A 119 -25.86 -8.25 -1.87
CA ARG A 119 -26.07 -8.79 -3.23
C ARG A 119 -24.74 -9.06 -3.95
N ARG A 120 -23.79 -8.12 -3.87
CA ARG A 120 -22.45 -8.30 -4.46
C ARG A 120 -21.72 -9.48 -3.84
N LEU A 121 -21.79 -9.64 -2.51
CA LEU A 121 -21.20 -10.78 -1.83
C LEU A 121 -21.84 -12.10 -2.27
N MET A 122 -23.16 -12.14 -2.41
CA MET A 122 -23.86 -13.32 -2.95
C MET A 122 -23.43 -13.63 -4.38
N ASN A 123 -23.37 -12.62 -5.26
CA ASN A 123 -22.94 -12.81 -6.65
C ASN A 123 -21.49 -13.31 -6.74
N ALA A 124 -20.58 -12.75 -5.96
CA ALA A 124 -19.20 -13.24 -5.86
C ALA A 124 -19.14 -14.69 -5.39
N SER A 125 -19.92 -15.05 -4.37
CA SER A 125 -20.02 -16.43 -3.89
C SER A 125 -20.55 -17.38 -4.94
N TYR A 126 -21.61 -17.00 -5.68
CA TYR A 126 -22.15 -17.81 -6.77
C TYR A 126 -21.14 -17.99 -7.90
N ASN A 127 -20.37 -16.95 -8.25
CA ASN A 127 -19.34 -17.05 -9.28
C ASN A 127 -18.23 -18.03 -8.85
N VAL A 128 -17.78 -17.96 -7.60
CA VAL A 128 -16.79 -18.90 -7.04
C VAL A 128 -17.33 -20.33 -7.05
N ILE A 129 -18.59 -20.55 -6.61
CA ILE A 129 -19.23 -21.87 -6.62
C ILE A 129 -19.32 -22.43 -8.04
N SER A 130 -19.76 -21.62 -9.03
CA SER A 130 -19.86 -22.04 -10.42
C SER A 130 -18.53 -22.52 -10.97
N ARG A 131 -17.46 -21.74 -10.77
CA ARG A 131 -16.12 -22.12 -11.22
C ARG A 131 -15.56 -23.35 -10.52
N CYS A 132 -15.83 -23.51 -9.23
CA CYS A 132 -15.46 -24.74 -8.51
C CYS A 132 -16.16 -25.97 -9.09
N MET A 133 -17.42 -25.83 -9.57
CA MET A 133 -18.15 -26.94 -10.17
C MET A 133 -17.67 -27.28 -11.58
N GLU A 134 -17.15 -26.32 -12.32
CA GLU A 134 -16.59 -26.53 -13.67
C GLU A 134 -15.27 -27.33 -13.64
N ALA A 135 -14.59 -27.42 -12.47
CA ALA A 135 -13.39 -28.22 -12.17
C ALA A 135 -12.25 -28.08 -13.22
N SER A 136 -12.19 -26.95 -13.93
CA SER A 136 -11.23 -26.70 -15.00
C SER A 136 -10.00 -25.90 -14.56
N GLU A 137 -10.03 -25.30 -13.37
CA GLU A 137 -8.99 -24.40 -12.86
C GLU A 137 -8.25 -25.02 -11.68
N ASP A 138 -7.00 -24.58 -11.48
CA ASP A 138 -6.18 -24.94 -10.33
C ASP A 138 -6.81 -24.41 -9.02
N PRO A 139 -6.83 -25.20 -7.93
CA PRO A 139 -7.36 -24.79 -6.64
C PRO A 139 -6.77 -23.47 -6.11
N GLU A 140 -5.48 -23.19 -6.34
CA GLU A 140 -4.86 -21.94 -5.93
C GLU A 140 -5.44 -20.73 -6.70
N ALA A 141 -5.67 -20.89 -8.00
CA ALA A 141 -6.29 -19.84 -8.83
C ALA A 141 -7.72 -19.55 -8.39
N LEU A 142 -8.50 -20.57 -7.98
CA LEU A 142 -9.85 -20.39 -7.45
C LEU A 142 -9.86 -19.66 -6.11
N ILE A 143 -8.89 -19.94 -5.23
CA ILE A 143 -8.73 -19.23 -3.96
C ILE A 143 -8.38 -17.77 -4.19
N ASP A 144 -7.45 -17.48 -5.11
CA ASP A 144 -7.04 -16.12 -5.47
C ASP A 144 -8.22 -15.33 -6.07
N LEU A 145 -9.02 -15.96 -6.92
CA LEU A 145 -10.24 -15.36 -7.47
C LEU A 145 -11.25 -14.99 -6.36
N ALA A 146 -11.50 -15.92 -5.43
CA ALA A 146 -12.42 -15.70 -4.32
C ALA A 146 -11.94 -14.54 -3.42
N GLN A 147 -10.66 -14.53 -3.09
CA GLN A 147 -10.06 -13.44 -2.31
C GLN A 147 -10.17 -12.09 -3.02
N SER A 148 -9.88 -12.05 -4.33
CA SER A 148 -9.95 -10.82 -5.12
C SER A 148 -11.38 -10.24 -5.15
N GLN A 149 -12.38 -11.07 -5.39
CA GLN A 149 -13.78 -10.63 -5.46
C GLN A 149 -14.30 -10.15 -4.09
N ILE A 150 -13.99 -10.86 -3.01
CA ILE A 150 -14.39 -10.43 -1.66
C ILE A 150 -13.67 -9.11 -1.29
N PHE A 151 -12.43 -8.99 -1.68
CA PHE A 151 -11.63 -7.80 -1.42
C PHE A 151 -12.16 -6.57 -2.17
N GLU A 152 -12.52 -6.71 -3.45
CA GLU A 152 -13.13 -5.63 -4.26
C GLU A 152 -14.41 -5.09 -3.58
N ILE A 153 -15.23 -5.98 -3.02
CA ILE A 153 -16.43 -5.59 -2.25
C ILE A 153 -16.05 -4.85 -0.97
N ALA A 154 -14.98 -5.29 -0.27
CA ALA A 154 -14.54 -4.68 0.96
C ALA A 154 -13.88 -3.30 0.77
N GLU A 155 -13.18 -3.08 -0.35
CA GLU A 155 -12.57 -1.79 -0.69
C GLU A 155 -13.59 -0.69 -1.02
N GLN A 156 -14.75 -1.05 -1.48
CA GLN A 156 -15.84 -0.10 -1.73
C GLN A 156 -16.50 0.42 -0.43
N LYS A 157 -15.91 0.20 0.74
CA LYS A 157 -16.26 0.96 1.95
C LYS A 157 -16.04 2.44 1.67
N VAL A 158 -17.12 3.18 1.85
CA VAL A 158 -17.24 4.63 1.70
C VAL A 158 -15.92 5.34 2.03
N PRO A 159 -15.35 6.13 1.12
CA PRO A 159 -14.29 7.05 1.50
C PRO A 159 -14.82 7.90 2.66
N SER A 160 -14.05 8.05 3.72
CA SER A 160 -14.38 9.00 4.76
C SER A 160 -14.55 10.37 4.07
N GLY A 161 -15.74 10.95 4.13
CA GLY A 161 -16.02 12.26 3.56
C GLY A 161 -15.09 13.33 4.15
N PHE A 162 -15.21 14.57 3.69
CA PHE A 162 -14.45 15.69 4.24
C PHE A 162 -14.64 15.76 5.76
N LEU A 163 -13.54 15.64 6.50
CA LEU A 163 -13.51 15.89 7.93
C LEU A 163 -13.24 17.38 8.17
N GLY A 164 -14.05 18.00 9.01
CA GLY A 164 -13.80 19.38 9.43
C GLY A 164 -12.44 19.49 10.14
N ILE A 165 -11.70 20.57 9.88
CA ILE A 165 -10.38 20.79 10.51
C ILE A 165 -10.45 20.69 12.04
N ARG A 166 -11.58 21.11 12.64
CA ARG A 166 -11.84 21.02 14.09
C ARG A 166 -11.83 19.56 14.57
N ASP A 167 -12.38 18.63 13.79
CA ASP A 167 -12.45 17.22 14.14
C ASP A 167 -11.08 16.54 13.95
N ILE A 168 -10.35 16.95 12.91
CA ILE A 168 -8.95 16.53 12.68
C ILE A 168 -8.08 17.00 13.85
N VAL A 169 -8.18 18.27 14.25
CA VAL A 169 -7.44 18.81 15.39
C VAL A 169 -7.77 18.03 16.67
N LYS A 170 -9.04 17.77 16.98
CA LYS A 170 -9.42 17.00 18.17
C LYS A 170 -8.86 15.58 18.18
N SER A 171 -8.89 14.90 17.03
CA SER A 171 -8.32 13.55 16.91
C SER A 171 -6.79 13.53 16.92
N SER A 172 -6.14 14.64 16.56
CA SER A 172 -4.68 14.79 16.47
C SER A 172 -4.05 15.46 17.70
N PHE A 173 -4.84 16.02 18.62
CA PHE A 173 -4.32 16.79 19.76
C PHE A 173 -3.35 15.97 20.62
N GLY A 174 -3.66 14.69 20.87
CA GLY A 174 -2.75 13.78 21.57
C GLY A 174 -1.44 13.54 20.83
N THR A 175 -1.45 13.65 19.51
CA THR A 175 -0.25 13.51 18.67
C THR A 175 0.63 14.77 18.71
N ILE A 176 0.01 15.96 18.76
CA ILE A 176 0.71 17.24 18.83
C ILE A 176 1.36 17.43 20.20
N ASP A 177 0.65 17.13 21.30
CA ASP A 177 1.21 17.18 22.64
C ASP A 177 2.40 16.23 22.83
N VAL A 178 2.31 15.02 22.26
CA VAL A 178 3.40 14.05 22.25
C VAL A 178 4.62 14.57 21.46
N LEU A 179 4.42 15.35 20.40
CA LEU A 179 5.52 15.97 19.64
C LEU A 179 6.20 17.10 20.44
N PHE A 180 5.44 17.88 21.23
CA PHE A 180 6.00 18.95 22.05
C PHE A 180 6.71 18.43 23.31
N ASP A 181 6.15 17.41 23.97
CA ASP A 181 6.69 16.89 25.25
C ASP A 181 7.94 16.02 25.09
N ARG A 182 8.15 15.39 23.92
CA ARG A 182 9.23 14.40 23.78
C ARG A 182 10.60 14.97 23.53
N GLY A 183 10.76 16.19 23.01
CA GLY A 183 12.08 16.70 22.62
C GLY A 183 12.87 15.74 21.70
N GLN A 184 12.21 14.69 21.22
CA GLN A 184 12.79 13.65 20.37
C GLN A 184 12.94 14.17 18.95
N ARG A 185 14.15 14.14 18.43
CA ARG A 185 14.46 14.52 17.04
C ARG A 185 13.83 13.58 16.01
N VAL A 186 13.50 12.34 16.40
CA VAL A 186 12.97 11.30 15.52
C VAL A 186 11.55 10.93 15.94
N THR A 187 10.60 11.17 15.07
CA THR A 187 9.16 10.88 15.29
C THR A 187 8.73 9.56 14.67
N GLY A 188 9.42 9.12 13.62
CA GLY A 188 9.20 7.86 12.92
C GLY A 188 10.03 6.70 13.49
N VAL A 189 10.13 5.62 12.72
CA VAL A 189 11.00 4.48 13.02
C VAL A 189 12.44 4.85 12.69
N GLU A 190 13.34 4.77 13.67
CA GLU A 190 14.77 5.08 13.49
C GLU A 190 15.43 4.10 12.52
N THR A 191 16.24 4.64 11.61
CA THR A 191 17.02 3.84 10.65
C THR A 191 18.33 3.33 11.23
N GLY A 192 18.84 4.00 12.29
CA GLY A 192 20.16 3.79 12.85
C GLY A 192 21.28 4.59 12.15
N PHE A 193 20.91 5.40 11.14
CA PHE A 193 21.81 6.33 10.47
C PHE A 193 21.49 7.76 10.91
N GLU A 194 22.29 8.30 11.84
CA GLU A 194 22.00 9.57 12.51
C GLU A 194 21.68 10.73 11.56
N GLU A 195 22.48 10.90 10.50
CA GLU A 195 22.27 11.98 9.54
C GLU A 195 21.00 11.75 8.70
N LEU A 196 20.68 10.49 8.36
CA LEU A 196 19.44 10.14 7.66
C LEU A 196 18.24 10.40 8.57
N ASP A 197 18.30 9.98 9.83
CA ASP A 197 17.23 10.18 10.81
C ASP A 197 17.02 11.68 11.12
N ASN A 198 18.09 12.48 11.19
CA ASN A 198 17.98 13.94 11.32
C ASN A 198 17.31 14.58 10.10
N MET A 199 17.53 14.04 8.90
CA MET A 199 16.99 14.57 7.65
C MET A 199 15.53 14.18 7.44
N THR A 200 15.16 12.93 7.81
CA THR A 200 13.82 12.37 7.57
C THR A 200 12.93 12.37 8.82
N SER A 201 13.49 12.66 10.00
CA SER A 201 12.86 12.40 11.31
C SER A 201 12.49 10.93 11.52
N GLY A 202 13.25 10.00 10.89
CA GLY A 202 12.94 8.57 10.81
C GLY A 202 11.92 8.21 9.73
N LEU A 203 11.60 6.91 9.61
CA LEU A 203 10.62 6.42 8.65
C LEU A 203 9.21 6.65 9.18
N GLN A 204 8.44 7.52 8.51
CA GLN A 204 7.13 7.97 8.99
C GLN A 204 6.01 6.98 8.66
N ALA A 205 5.07 6.82 9.59
CA ALA A 205 3.89 5.99 9.39
C ALA A 205 3.06 6.46 8.18
N GLY A 206 2.62 5.51 7.35
CA GLY A 206 1.85 5.78 6.13
C GLY A 206 2.69 6.23 4.93
N GLU A 207 4.03 6.32 5.06
CA GLU A 207 4.92 6.64 3.96
C GLU A 207 5.42 5.40 3.22
N LEU A 208 5.61 5.56 1.91
CA LEU A 208 6.31 4.62 1.05
C LEU A 208 7.73 5.14 0.80
N ILE A 209 8.71 4.41 1.31
CA ILE A 209 10.12 4.70 1.19
C ILE A 209 10.73 3.73 0.18
N ILE A 210 11.37 4.24 -0.85
CA ILE A 210 12.03 3.43 -1.88
C ILE A 210 13.54 3.50 -1.68
N VAL A 211 14.19 2.34 -1.54
CA VAL A 211 15.65 2.23 -1.58
C VAL A 211 16.05 1.65 -2.94
N ALA A 212 16.70 2.46 -3.75
CA ALA A 212 17.05 2.09 -5.10
C ALA A 212 18.57 2.04 -5.31
N ALA A 213 19.03 0.98 -5.98
CA ALA A 213 20.44 0.84 -6.34
C ALA A 213 20.62 -0.13 -7.51
N ARG A 214 21.81 -0.09 -8.16
CA ARG A 214 22.25 -1.14 -9.05
C ARG A 214 22.50 -2.45 -8.28
N PRO A 215 22.48 -3.62 -8.94
CA PRO A 215 22.83 -4.89 -8.30
C PRO A 215 24.19 -4.83 -7.59
N SER A 216 24.31 -5.56 -6.50
CA SER A 216 25.55 -5.69 -5.71
C SER A 216 26.03 -4.43 -4.94
N LEU A 217 25.29 -3.32 -4.97
CA LEU A 217 25.63 -2.12 -4.18
C LEU A 217 25.17 -2.19 -2.71
N GLY A 218 24.40 -3.22 -2.32
CA GLY A 218 24.05 -3.47 -0.93
C GLY A 218 22.63 -3.10 -0.53
N LYS A 219 21.65 -3.03 -1.46
CA LYS A 219 20.23 -2.72 -1.14
C LYS A 219 19.67 -3.57 0.01
N THR A 220 19.71 -4.89 -0.14
CA THR A 220 19.25 -5.84 0.88
C THR A 220 20.00 -5.67 2.20
N ALA A 221 21.31 -5.41 2.14
CA ALA A 221 22.11 -5.19 3.34
C ALA A 221 21.67 -3.93 4.11
N LEU A 222 21.42 -2.81 3.40
CA LEU A 222 20.92 -1.58 4.01
C LEU A 222 19.54 -1.81 4.66
N ALA A 223 18.62 -2.43 3.93
CA ALA A 223 17.29 -2.72 4.43
C ALA A 223 17.30 -3.64 5.67
N LEU A 224 18.16 -4.66 5.67
CA LEU A 224 18.32 -5.55 6.82
C LEU A 224 18.98 -4.85 8.01
N ASN A 225 19.92 -3.92 7.77
CA ASN A 225 20.51 -3.14 8.86
C ASN A 225 19.47 -2.22 9.52
N ILE A 226 18.64 -1.54 8.71
CA ILE A 226 17.51 -0.74 9.22
C ILE A 226 16.52 -1.63 9.97
N ALA A 227 16.13 -2.77 9.40
CA ALA A 227 15.19 -3.71 10.00
C ALA A 227 15.69 -4.25 11.34
N ALA A 228 16.97 -4.66 11.42
CA ALA A 228 17.59 -5.13 12.66
C ALA A 228 17.68 -4.03 13.70
N HIS A 229 18.11 -2.82 13.30
CA HIS A 229 18.17 -1.67 14.21
C HIS A 229 16.80 -1.38 14.82
N ALA A 230 15.77 -1.25 13.99
CA ALA A 230 14.40 -1.01 14.46
C ALA A 230 13.91 -2.13 15.40
N ALA A 231 14.19 -3.40 15.06
CA ALA A 231 13.79 -4.53 15.90
C ALA A 231 14.53 -4.54 17.25
N PHE A 232 15.80 -4.18 17.30
CA PHE A 232 16.56 -4.03 18.57
C PHE A 232 16.04 -2.87 19.43
N GLN A 233 15.38 -1.89 18.83
CA GLN A 233 14.65 -0.84 19.55
C GLN A 233 13.23 -1.28 19.97
N GLY A 234 12.91 -2.56 19.84
CA GLY A 234 11.60 -3.13 20.22
C GLY A 234 10.47 -2.87 19.22
N LYS A 235 10.78 -2.37 18.00
CA LYS A 235 9.80 -2.19 16.93
C LYS A 235 9.52 -3.52 16.24
N VAL A 236 8.26 -3.82 16.00
CA VAL A 236 7.85 -5.04 15.27
C VAL A 236 8.08 -4.84 13.77
N VAL A 237 8.97 -5.64 13.20
CA VAL A 237 9.38 -5.52 11.80
C VAL A 237 8.98 -6.77 11.01
N GLY A 238 8.28 -6.55 9.88
CA GLY A 238 7.98 -7.60 8.90
C GLY A 238 8.84 -7.43 7.65
N VAL A 239 9.44 -8.52 7.18
CA VAL A 239 10.26 -8.54 5.96
C VAL A 239 9.70 -9.56 4.98
N PHE A 240 9.24 -9.10 3.82
CA PHE A 240 8.96 -9.96 2.67
C PHE A 240 10.22 -10.05 1.81
N SER A 241 10.79 -11.24 1.72
CA SER A 241 11.96 -11.53 0.91
C SER A 241 11.58 -12.38 -0.30
N LEU A 242 11.46 -11.74 -1.46
CA LEU A 242 11.06 -12.41 -2.70
C LEU A 242 12.26 -12.92 -3.51
N GLU A 243 13.48 -12.47 -3.16
CA GLU A 243 14.72 -12.86 -3.84
C GLU A 243 15.52 -13.90 -3.07
N MET A 244 15.51 -13.84 -1.75
CA MET A 244 16.40 -14.64 -0.91
C MET A 244 15.64 -15.46 0.11
N SER A 245 16.12 -16.68 0.40
CA SER A 245 15.55 -17.49 1.46
C SER A 245 15.82 -16.92 2.86
N LYS A 246 14.94 -17.22 3.81
CA LYS A 246 15.05 -16.78 5.22
C LYS A 246 16.36 -17.23 5.87
N GLU A 247 16.88 -18.41 5.50
CA GLU A 247 18.18 -18.90 5.99
C GLU A 247 19.32 -18.01 5.50
N SER A 248 19.28 -17.60 4.22
CA SER A 248 20.28 -16.69 3.65
C SER A 248 20.24 -15.30 4.30
N LEU A 249 19.04 -14.80 4.62
CA LEU A 249 18.88 -13.53 5.34
C LEU A 249 19.36 -13.65 6.78
N LEU A 250 19.06 -14.76 7.49
CA LEU A 250 19.54 -15.00 8.84
C LEU A 250 21.07 -15.00 8.88
N ILE A 251 21.74 -15.69 7.95
CA ILE A 251 23.19 -15.71 7.86
C ILE A 251 23.74 -14.29 7.66
N ARG A 252 23.12 -13.48 6.78
CA ARG A 252 23.54 -12.09 6.57
C ARG A 252 23.36 -11.23 7.83
N LEU A 253 22.24 -11.37 8.52
CA LEU A 253 21.99 -10.67 9.79
C LEU A 253 23.01 -11.07 10.86
N LEU A 254 23.29 -12.37 10.99
CA LEU A 254 24.30 -12.87 11.93
C LEU A 254 25.70 -12.34 11.62
N CYS A 255 26.13 -12.39 10.35
CA CYS A 255 27.45 -11.88 9.95
C CYS A 255 27.55 -10.36 10.19
N SER A 256 26.48 -9.62 9.91
CA SER A 256 26.42 -8.19 10.12
C SER A 256 26.49 -7.84 11.62
N GLU A 257 25.73 -8.53 12.46
CA GLU A 257 25.65 -8.24 13.89
C GLU A 257 26.88 -8.73 14.67
N ALA A 258 27.38 -9.94 14.36
CA ALA A 258 28.58 -10.48 14.95
C ALA A 258 29.89 -9.89 14.39
N ARG A 259 29.81 -9.10 13.30
CA ARG A 259 30.97 -8.55 12.55
C ARG A 259 31.93 -9.64 12.06
N ILE A 260 31.36 -10.74 11.56
CA ILE A 260 32.12 -11.89 11.06
C ILE A 260 32.05 -11.94 9.54
N ASP A 261 33.17 -12.27 8.93
CA ASP A 261 33.24 -12.40 7.48
C ASP A 261 32.35 -13.55 6.97
N SER A 262 31.38 -13.21 6.14
CA SER A 262 30.44 -14.16 5.56
C SER A 262 31.11 -15.25 4.71
N HIS A 263 32.28 -14.96 4.14
CA HIS A 263 33.07 -15.94 3.40
C HIS A 263 33.68 -16.99 4.34
N LYS A 264 34.26 -16.53 5.49
CA LYS A 264 34.82 -17.44 6.51
C LYS A 264 33.76 -18.37 7.06
N LEU A 265 32.56 -17.87 7.33
CA LEU A 265 31.44 -18.68 7.81
C LEU A 265 31.06 -19.77 6.82
N ARG A 266 30.98 -19.44 5.52
CA ARG A 266 30.63 -20.39 4.46
C ARG A 266 31.69 -21.46 4.20
N THR A 267 32.96 -21.11 4.39
CA THR A 267 34.10 -22.02 4.16
C THR A 267 34.48 -22.85 5.39
N GLY A 268 33.79 -22.63 6.54
CA GLY A 268 34.06 -23.37 7.77
C GLY A 268 35.33 -22.95 8.53
N PHE A 269 35.98 -21.85 8.12
CA PHE A 269 37.19 -21.33 8.77
C PHE A 269 36.87 -20.32 9.89
N SER A 270 35.89 -20.59 10.73
CA SER A 270 35.55 -19.74 11.87
C SER A 270 36.39 -20.09 13.10
N SER A 271 36.91 -19.08 13.80
CA SER A 271 37.62 -19.27 15.06
C SER A 271 36.66 -19.54 16.22
N ARG A 272 37.15 -20.00 17.36
CA ARG A 272 36.34 -20.15 18.58
C ARG A 272 35.83 -18.80 19.12
N ALA A 273 36.58 -17.73 18.87
CA ALA A 273 36.13 -16.38 19.19
C ALA A 273 34.95 -15.94 18.30
N ASP A 274 35.04 -16.19 16.99
CA ASP A 274 33.95 -15.93 16.06
C ASP A 274 32.66 -16.67 16.47
N TRP A 275 32.79 -17.93 16.92
CA TRP A 275 31.68 -18.71 17.41
C TRP A 275 30.98 -18.07 18.62
N ASN A 276 31.74 -17.56 19.57
CA ASN A 276 31.18 -16.87 20.74
C ASN A 276 30.42 -15.61 20.35
N GLU A 277 30.95 -14.78 19.45
CA GLU A 277 30.27 -13.58 18.96
C GLU A 277 29.01 -13.91 18.16
N MET A 278 29.05 -14.97 17.34
CA MET A 278 27.86 -15.49 16.65
C MET A 278 26.78 -15.93 17.62
N THR A 279 27.14 -16.64 18.69
CA THR A 279 26.18 -17.11 19.69
C THR A 279 25.50 -15.94 20.40
N LYS A 280 26.25 -14.89 20.74
CA LYS A 280 25.69 -13.65 21.31
C LYS A 280 24.74 -12.94 20.31
N ALA A 281 25.18 -12.81 19.07
CA ALA A 281 24.36 -12.18 18.01
C ALA A 281 23.08 -12.98 17.74
N LEU A 282 23.16 -14.30 17.74
CA LEU A 282 22.00 -15.18 17.62
C LEU A 282 21.00 -14.99 18.77
N GLY A 283 21.50 -14.89 20.01
CA GLY A 283 20.65 -14.62 21.17
C GLY A 283 19.90 -13.30 21.01
N ARG A 284 20.59 -12.22 20.63
CA ARG A 284 19.96 -10.89 20.39
C ARG A 284 18.92 -10.94 19.26
N LEU A 285 19.25 -11.59 18.14
CA LEU A 285 18.33 -11.71 17.01
C LEU A 285 17.11 -12.57 17.33
N ALA A 286 17.26 -13.62 18.17
CA ALA A 286 16.15 -14.46 18.58
C ALA A 286 15.13 -13.74 19.48
N GLU A 287 15.56 -12.74 20.24
CA GLU A 287 14.68 -11.93 21.08
C GLU A 287 14.09 -10.73 20.32
N ALA A 288 14.66 -10.36 19.18
CA ALA A 288 14.19 -9.22 18.39
C ALA A 288 12.85 -9.54 17.68
N PRO A 289 11.87 -8.62 17.70
CA PRO A 289 10.58 -8.82 17.03
C PRO A 289 10.70 -8.61 15.51
N LEU A 290 11.56 -9.40 14.86
CA LEU A 290 11.83 -9.40 13.42
C LEU A 290 11.27 -10.68 12.79
N PHE A 291 10.35 -10.52 11.84
CA PHE A 291 9.65 -11.63 11.19
C PHE A 291 9.94 -11.62 9.69
N ILE A 292 10.28 -12.77 9.13
CA ILE A 292 10.65 -12.93 7.73
C ILE A 292 9.67 -13.90 7.05
N ASP A 293 9.14 -13.48 5.91
CA ASP A 293 8.35 -14.29 4.98
C ASP A 293 9.11 -14.36 3.65
N ASP A 294 9.54 -15.56 3.27
CA ASP A 294 10.33 -15.83 2.06
C ASP A 294 9.53 -16.58 0.99
N ALA A 295 8.20 -16.49 1.05
CA ALA A 295 7.37 -17.09 0.03
C ALA A 295 7.63 -16.44 -1.35
N PRO A 296 7.92 -17.23 -2.40
CA PRO A 296 8.21 -16.72 -3.72
C PRO A 296 6.93 -16.16 -4.39
N ALA A 297 7.10 -15.21 -5.29
CA ALA A 297 6.06 -14.71 -6.20
C ALA A 297 4.76 -14.22 -5.53
N LEU A 298 4.86 -13.56 -4.38
CA LEU A 298 3.69 -13.00 -3.71
C LEU A 298 3.06 -11.87 -4.54
N SER A 299 1.73 -11.92 -4.67
CA SER A 299 0.96 -10.79 -5.21
C SER A 299 0.85 -9.66 -4.18
N ILE A 300 0.61 -8.43 -4.66
CA ILE A 300 0.38 -7.27 -3.78
C ILE A 300 -0.77 -7.51 -2.80
N MET A 301 -1.78 -8.29 -3.20
CA MET A 301 -2.92 -8.66 -2.36
C MET A 301 -2.54 -9.61 -1.23
N GLN A 302 -1.69 -10.60 -1.53
CA GLN A 302 -1.17 -11.54 -0.53
C GLN A 302 -0.25 -10.82 0.46
N ILE A 303 0.62 -9.92 -0.01
CA ILE A 303 1.44 -9.07 0.86
C ILE A 303 0.54 -8.28 1.81
N ARG A 304 -0.52 -7.64 1.30
CA ARG A 304 -1.47 -6.87 2.09
C ARG A 304 -2.18 -7.72 3.14
N ALA A 305 -2.68 -8.90 2.75
CA ALA A 305 -3.39 -9.80 3.66
C ALA A 305 -2.48 -10.30 4.79
N ARG A 306 -1.24 -10.71 4.46
CA ARG A 306 -0.24 -11.17 5.44
C ARG A 306 0.20 -10.04 6.37
N ALA A 307 0.44 -8.84 5.84
CA ALA A 307 0.80 -7.67 6.64
C ALA A 307 -0.33 -7.25 7.60
N ARG A 308 -1.60 -7.29 7.16
CA ARG A 308 -2.76 -7.07 8.05
C ARG A 308 -2.82 -8.07 9.17
N ARG A 309 -2.68 -9.37 8.84
CA ARG A 309 -2.70 -10.43 9.84
C ARG A 309 -1.57 -10.24 10.85
N MET A 310 -0.36 -9.99 10.37
CA MET A 310 0.79 -9.73 11.24
C MET A 310 0.51 -8.54 12.17
N LYS A 311 -0.04 -7.44 11.66
CA LYS A 311 -0.38 -6.26 12.46
C LYS A 311 -1.42 -6.56 13.52
N ALA A 312 -2.44 -7.38 13.20
CA ALA A 312 -3.48 -7.78 14.15
C ALA A 312 -2.95 -8.74 15.24
N ASP A 313 -2.09 -9.68 14.87
CA ASP A 313 -1.64 -10.75 15.77
C ASP A 313 -0.45 -10.33 16.65
N LYS A 314 0.48 -9.56 16.12
CA LYS A 314 1.78 -9.25 16.75
C LYS A 314 2.10 -7.77 16.84
N GLY A 315 1.34 -6.93 16.13
CA GLY A 315 1.73 -5.56 15.83
C GLY A 315 2.59 -5.49 14.58
N LEU A 316 2.76 -4.28 14.05
CA LEU A 316 3.66 -3.99 12.92
C LEU A 316 4.01 -2.51 12.96
N ASP A 317 5.31 -2.20 13.05
CA ASP A 317 5.84 -0.84 13.06
C ASP A 317 6.63 -0.52 11.79
N LEU A 318 7.18 -1.51 11.09
CA LEU A 318 7.91 -1.35 9.83
C LEU A 318 7.67 -2.56 8.92
N LEU A 319 7.37 -2.32 7.66
CA LEU A 319 7.27 -3.34 6.63
C LEU A 319 8.39 -3.16 5.60
N VAL A 320 9.16 -4.22 5.35
CA VAL A 320 10.23 -4.25 4.33
C VAL A 320 9.83 -5.20 3.20
N VAL A 321 10.04 -4.79 1.94
CA VAL A 321 9.76 -5.61 0.73
C VAL A 321 11.01 -5.66 -0.15
N ASP A 322 11.63 -6.83 -0.26
CA ASP A 322 12.84 -7.07 -1.08
C ASP A 322 12.52 -8.06 -2.23
N TYR A 323 12.35 -7.61 -3.46
CA TYR A 323 12.28 -6.26 -4.01
C TYR A 323 11.02 -6.11 -4.89
N LEU A 324 10.60 -4.90 -5.10
CA LEU A 324 9.33 -4.51 -5.72
C LEU A 324 9.08 -5.20 -7.07
N GLN A 325 10.11 -5.34 -7.91
CA GLN A 325 9.96 -5.93 -9.24
C GLN A 325 9.72 -7.45 -9.24
N LEU A 326 9.84 -8.14 -8.09
CA LEU A 326 9.47 -9.56 -7.95
C LEU A 326 8.05 -9.77 -7.43
N VAL A 327 7.40 -8.70 -6.98
CA VAL A 327 5.98 -8.77 -6.61
C VAL A 327 5.16 -9.08 -7.86
N ALA A 328 4.27 -10.05 -7.78
CA ALA A 328 3.37 -10.39 -8.87
C ALA A 328 2.24 -9.36 -8.97
N GLY A 329 2.05 -8.81 -10.16
CA GLY A 329 0.87 -8.04 -10.50
C GLY A 329 -0.33 -8.97 -10.69
N HIS A 330 -1.52 -8.59 -10.18
CA HIS A 330 -2.75 -9.35 -10.40
C HIS A 330 -3.49 -8.78 -11.61
N GLY A 331 -3.72 -9.60 -12.64
CA GLY A 331 -4.43 -9.21 -13.86
C GLY A 331 -3.57 -9.27 -15.13
N ARG A 332 -4.19 -8.91 -16.27
CA ARG A 332 -3.48 -8.76 -17.55
C ARG A 332 -2.97 -7.34 -17.68
N PHE A 333 -1.67 -7.16 -17.67
CA PHE A 333 -1.02 -5.89 -17.93
C PHE A 333 -0.50 -5.88 -19.38
N GLU A 334 -0.65 -4.75 -20.06
CA GLU A 334 -0.14 -4.57 -21.42
C GLU A 334 1.39 -4.48 -21.47
N ASN A 335 1.98 -3.95 -20.39
CA ASN A 335 3.42 -3.80 -20.26
C ASN A 335 3.88 -3.80 -18.80
N ARG A 336 5.19 -3.99 -18.61
CA ARG A 336 5.81 -4.05 -17.28
C ARG A 336 5.66 -2.75 -16.49
N THR A 337 5.63 -1.60 -17.18
CA THR A 337 5.44 -0.29 -16.53
C THR A 337 4.10 -0.18 -15.81
N GLN A 338 3.02 -0.68 -16.43
CA GLN A 338 1.69 -0.70 -15.80
C GLN A 338 1.66 -1.62 -14.58
N GLU A 339 2.29 -2.78 -14.67
CA GLU A 339 2.37 -3.73 -13.56
C GLU A 339 3.12 -3.13 -12.36
N VAL A 340 4.30 -2.54 -12.59
CA VAL A 340 5.09 -1.88 -11.55
C VAL A 340 4.32 -0.68 -10.96
N SER A 341 3.57 0.06 -11.77
CA SER A 341 2.70 1.14 -11.32
C SER A 341 1.58 0.66 -10.40
N PHE A 342 0.99 -0.49 -10.74
CA PHE A 342 -0.03 -1.12 -9.89
C PHE A 342 0.55 -1.55 -8.55
N ILE A 343 1.72 -2.18 -8.55
CA ILE A 343 2.42 -2.64 -7.34
C ILE A 343 2.80 -1.45 -6.46
N SER A 344 3.38 -0.39 -7.02
CA SER A 344 3.78 0.82 -6.30
C SER A 344 2.60 1.47 -5.57
N ARG A 345 1.49 1.68 -6.28
CA ARG A 345 0.24 2.19 -5.67
C ARG A 345 -0.30 1.26 -4.59
N GLY A 346 -0.21 -0.05 -4.80
CA GLY A 346 -0.62 -1.05 -3.82
C GLY A 346 0.21 -0.96 -2.53
N LEU A 347 1.55 -0.85 -2.63
CA LEU A 347 2.43 -0.66 -1.47
C LEU A 347 2.14 0.65 -0.74
N LYS A 348 1.91 1.75 -1.47
CA LYS A 348 1.50 3.02 -0.86
C LYS A 348 0.15 2.92 -0.15
N SER A 349 -0.80 2.17 -0.72
CA SER A 349 -2.08 1.90 -0.08
C SER A 349 -1.91 1.10 1.21
N ILE A 350 -1.05 0.07 1.23
CA ILE A 350 -0.73 -0.72 2.42
C ILE A 350 -0.14 0.18 3.52
N ALA A 351 0.82 1.05 3.18
CA ALA A 351 1.42 1.98 4.14
C ALA A 351 0.36 2.85 4.82
N LYS A 352 -0.53 3.47 4.04
CA LYS A 352 -1.60 4.33 4.54
C LYS A 352 -2.63 3.57 5.38
N GLU A 353 -3.08 2.41 4.88
CA GLU A 353 -4.10 1.59 5.54
C GLU A 353 -3.63 1.06 6.89
N LEU A 354 -2.41 0.54 6.92
CA LEU A 354 -1.84 -0.03 8.13
C LEU A 354 -1.18 1.02 9.03
N HIS A 355 -1.10 2.29 8.61
CA HIS A 355 -0.36 3.33 9.34
C HIS A 355 1.04 2.85 9.77
N VAL A 356 1.80 2.32 8.81
CA VAL A 356 3.19 1.89 9.00
C VAL A 356 4.06 2.39 7.85
N PRO A 357 5.35 2.70 8.07
CA PRO A 357 6.28 2.90 6.98
C PRO A 357 6.46 1.60 6.19
N VAL A 358 6.48 1.71 4.86
CA VAL A 358 6.82 0.61 3.95
C VAL A 358 8.13 0.93 3.26
N LEU A 359 9.17 0.17 3.55
CA LEU A 359 10.48 0.25 2.93
C LEU A 359 10.56 -0.77 1.79
N ALA A 360 10.42 -0.32 0.55
CA ALA A 360 10.48 -1.19 -0.62
C ALA A 360 11.80 -0.99 -1.39
N LEU A 361 12.44 -2.11 -1.73
CA LEU A 361 13.66 -2.08 -2.52
C LEU A 361 13.32 -2.05 -4.01
N SER A 362 14.11 -1.30 -4.78
CA SER A 362 13.97 -1.18 -6.22
C SER A 362 15.32 -1.31 -6.92
N GLN A 363 15.32 -1.95 -8.07
CA GLN A 363 16.51 -2.02 -8.92
C GLN A 363 16.50 -0.86 -9.91
N LEU A 364 17.65 -0.17 -10.04
CA LEU A 364 17.84 0.88 -11.03
C LEU A 364 18.09 0.33 -12.44
N SER A 365 17.75 1.12 -13.45
CA SER A 365 18.14 0.89 -14.84
C SER A 365 19.68 0.94 -15.00
N ARG A 366 20.18 0.64 -16.19
CA ARG A 366 21.63 0.73 -16.48
C ARG A 366 22.11 2.16 -16.77
N ALA A 367 21.21 3.12 -16.91
CA ALA A 367 21.54 4.50 -17.27
C ALA A 367 22.62 5.17 -16.38
N PRO A 368 22.67 4.94 -15.06
CA PRO A 368 23.77 5.46 -14.23
C PRO A 368 25.16 4.96 -14.67
N GLU A 369 25.27 3.74 -15.19
CA GLU A 369 26.55 3.16 -15.61
C GLU A 369 27.10 3.84 -16.87
N GLU A 370 26.24 4.42 -17.71
CA GLU A 370 26.57 5.11 -18.95
C GLU A 370 26.84 6.62 -18.74
N ARG A 371 26.46 7.16 -17.57
CA ARG A 371 26.55 8.60 -17.27
C ARG A 371 27.90 8.96 -16.65
N PRO A 372 28.51 10.11 -17.02
CA PRO A 372 29.70 10.62 -16.34
C PRO A 372 29.42 10.77 -14.82
N GLY A 373 30.32 10.25 -13.99
CA GLY A 373 30.20 10.28 -12.53
C GLY A 373 29.22 9.25 -11.94
N HIS A 374 28.52 8.46 -12.75
CA HIS A 374 27.67 7.31 -12.36
C HIS A 374 26.63 7.58 -11.26
N ARG A 375 26.33 8.85 -10.95
CA ARG A 375 25.38 9.21 -9.90
C ARG A 375 23.96 8.88 -10.30
N PRO A 376 23.20 8.15 -9.45
CA PRO A 376 21.81 7.82 -9.71
C PRO A 376 20.90 9.07 -9.60
N GLN A 377 19.82 9.08 -10.38
CA GLN A 377 18.80 10.11 -10.43
C GLN A 377 17.40 9.49 -10.42
N LEU A 378 16.36 10.28 -10.14
CA LEU A 378 14.98 9.81 -10.12
C LEU A 378 14.55 9.18 -11.47
N SER A 379 15.02 9.72 -12.59
CA SER A 379 14.78 9.16 -13.93
C SER A 379 15.32 7.75 -14.14
N ASP A 380 16.24 7.30 -13.28
CA ASP A 380 16.85 5.95 -13.38
C ASP A 380 15.99 4.86 -12.71
N LEU A 381 14.93 5.28 -11.99
CA LEU A 381 13.85 4.39 -11.53
C LEU A 381 13.01 3.88 -12.73
N ARG A 382 13.66 3.38 -13.75
CA ARG A 382 13.13 3.02 -15.06
C ARG A 382 12.01 1.97 -14.95
N GLU A 383 11.06 2.04 -15.87
CA GLU A 383 9.81 1.27 -15.96
C GLU A 383 8.66 1.81 -15.10
N SER A 384 8.87 2.90 -14.33
CA SER A 384 7.82 3.45 -13.52
C SER A 384 8.08 4.90 -13.08
N GLY A 385 7.76 5.86 -13.93
CA GLY A 385 7.51 7.23 -13.45
C GLY A 385 6.50 7.27 -12.28
N SER A 386 5.75 6.19 -12.11
CA SER A 386 4.83 6.00 -10.98
C SER A 386 5.51 5.69 -9.65
N ILE A 387 6.64 4.93 -9.60
CA ILE A 387 7.37 4.73 -8.34
C ILE A 387 7.80 6.09 -7.78
N GLU A 388 8.32 6.96 -8.65
CA GLU A 388 8.67 8.30 -8.25
C GLU A 388 7.45 9.07 -7.74
N GLN A 389 6.30 9.01 -8.42
CA GLN A 389 5.10 9.75 -8.03
C GLN A 389 4.48 9.23 -6.73
N ASP A 390 4.41 7.91 -6.56
CA ASP A 390 3.74 7.24 -5.43
C ASP A 390 4.58 7.29 -4.15
N SER A 391 5.93 7.29 -4.26
CA SER A 391 6.83 7.33 -3.10
C SER A 391 6.83 8.68 -2.41
N ASP A 392 7.01 8.66 -1.09
CA ASP A 392 7.20 9.86 -0.27
C ASP A 392 8.69 10.17 -0.12
N VAL A 393 9.51 9.14 0.00
CA VAL A 393 10.98 9.23 0.11
C VAL A 393 11.61 8.28 -0.91
N VAL A 394 12.66 8.75 -1.59
CA VAL A 394 13.51 7.92 -2.47
C VAL A 394 14.95 8.06 -2.01
N LEU A 395 15.54 6.95 -1.65
CA LEU A 395 16.94 6.81 -1.25
C LEU A 395 17.71 6.07 -2.33
N PHE A 396 18.83 6.62 -2.77
CA PHE A 396 19.76 5.92 -3.65
C PHE A 396 21.02 5.52 -2.88
N ILE A 397 21.54 4.33 -3.16
CA ILE A 397 22.87 3.91 -2.69
C ILE A 397 23.85 4.19 -3.80
N PHE A 398 24.85 5.04 -3.52
CA PHE A 398 25.91 5.36 -4.45
C PHE A 398 27.28 5.01 -3.85
N ARG A 399 28.09 4.27 -4.62
CA ARG A 399 29.43 3.83 -4.23
C ARG A 399 30.41 4.12 -5.34
N GLU A 400 31.21 5.14 -5.15
CA GLU A 400 32.19 5.61 -6.14
C GLU A 400 33.30 4.58 -6.37
N ASP A 401 33.72 3.86 -5.31
CA ASP A 401 34.77 2.84 -5.33
C ASP A 401 34.46 1.66 -6.28
N VAL A 402 33.19 1.37 -6.51
CA VAL A 402 32.77 0.28 -7.42
C VAL A 402 32.97 0.67 -8.88
N TYR A 403 32.83 1.97 -9.21
CA TYR A 403 32.93 2.47 -10.58
C TYR A 403 34.36 2.86 -10.96
N LYS A 404 35.23 3.24 -10.01
CA LYS A 404 36.64 3.57 -10.22
C LYS A 404 37.53 2.35 -10.50
N ARG A 405 37.09 1.15 -10.15
CA ARG A 405 37.89 -0.10 -10.32
C ARG A 405 38.09 -0.55 -11.78
N THR A 406 37.51 0.11 -12.74
CA THR A 406 37.70 -0.18 -14.16
C THR A 406 38.91 0.53 -14.81
N GLY A 407 39.66 1.34 -14.06
CA GLY A 407 40.86 2.03 -14.52
C GLY A 407 41.73 2.47 -13.35
N GLU A 408 42.92 1.86 -13.26
CA GLU A 408 44.06 2.37 -12.52
C GLU A 408 43.88 2.61 -11.02
N ASP A 409 43.93 1.51 -10.21
CA ASP A 409 44.65 1.50 -8.93
C ASP A 409 44.68 0.06 -8.37
N GLU A 410 45.79 -0.64 -8.67
CA GLU A 410 46.17 -1.89 -8.03
C GLU A 410 46.77 -1.58 -6.65
N GLY A 411 46.07 -1.83 -5.55
CA GLY A 411 46.72 -1.98 -4.26
C GLY A 411 46.03 -1.48 -3.00
N GLY A 412 44.94 -0.72 -3.07
CA GLY A 412 44.23 -0.25 -1.87
C GLY A 412 42.99 -1.09 -1.52
N GLU A 413 42.76 -1.43 -0.25
CA GLU A 413 41.45 -1.90 0.20
C GLU A 413 40.38 -0.85 -0.17
N PRO A 414 39.22 -1.27 -0.72
CA PRO A 414 38.15 -0.32 -1.06
C PRO A 414 37.78 0.49 0.20
N SER A 415 37.75 1.81 0.08
CA SER A 415 37.45 2.71 1.22
C SER A 415 36.09 2.44 1.85
N GLY A 416 35.20 1.72 1.17
CA GLY A 416 33.83 1.46 1.61
C GLY A 416 32.96 2.72 1.71
N ARG A 417 33.49 3.90 1.38
CA ARG A 417 32.74 5.16 1.40
C ARG A 417 31.53 5.04 0.48
N THR A 418 30.37 5.28 1.03
CA THR A 418 29.08 5.16 0.38
C THR A 418 28.26 6.40 0.68
N GLU A 419 27.51 6.87 -0.27
CA GLU A 419 26.55 7.94 -0.07
C GLU A 419 25.14 7.36 -0.15
N LEU A 420 24.30 7.64 0.86
CA LEU A 420 22.87 7.50 0.79
C LEU A 420 22.30 8.83 0.29
N ILE A 421 21.85 8.87 -0.96
CA ILE A 421 21.32 10.08 -1.59
C ILE A 421 19.82 10.11 -1.37
N VAL A 422 19.32 11.08 -0.59
CA VAL A 422 17.91 11.38 -0.50
C VAL A 422 17.52 12.16 -1.75
N GLY A 423 17.10 11.45 -2.79
CA GLY A 423 16.76 12.05 -4.09
C GLY A 423 15.39 12.68 -4.14
N LYS A 424 14.48 12.21 -3.27
CA LYS A 424 13.14 12.77 -3.08
C LYS A 424 12.72 12.64 -1.63
N GLN A 425 12.08 13.68 -1.11
CA GLN A 425 11.38 13.69 0.17
C GLN A 425 10.22 14.68 0.11
N ARG A 426 8.99 14.20 0.41
CA ARG A 426 7.80 15.07 0.35
C ARG A 426 7.74 16.06 1.51
N ASN A 427 8.20 15.64 2.68
CA ASN A 427 8.02 16.37 3.93
C ASN A 427 9.33 16.92 4.51
N GLY A 428 10.42 16.97 3.71
CA GLY A 428 11.72 17.42 4.19
C GLY A 428 12.71 17.69 3.07
N PRO A 429 13.97 17.97 3.43
CA PRO A 429 15.02 18.30 2.47
C PRO A 429 15.55 17.05 1.74
N THR A 430 16.11 17.26 0.56
CA THR A 430 16.94 16.29 -0.16
C THR A 430 18.43 16.56 0.15
N GLY A 431 19.27 15.52 -0.01
CA GLY A 431 20.70 15.67 0.25
C GLY A 431 21.43 14.33 0.26
N ASN A 432 22.70 14.37 0.67
CA ASN A 432 23.56 13.20 0.70
C ASN A 432 23.97 12.91 2.15
N VAL A 433 23.85 11.65 2.53
CA VAL A 433 24.24 11.13 3.85
C VAL A 433 25.44 10.22 3.66
N PRO A 434 26.62 10.59 4.15
CA PRO A 434 27.81 9.75 4.06
C PRO A 434 27.74 8.58 5.05
N VAL A 435 28.00 7.38 4.55
CA VAL A 435 28.06 6.15 5.34
C VAL A 435 29.23 5.28 4.88
N VAL A 436 29.57 4.26 5.66
CA VAL A 436 30.59 3.27 5.28
C VAL A 436 29.95 1.92 5.06
N PHE A 437 30.21 1.28 3.93
CA PHE A 437 29.81 -0.09 3.68
C PHE A 437 30.97 -1.07 3.88
N ILE A 438 30.88 -1.90 4.89
CA ILE A 438 31.86 -2.93 5.21
C ILE A 438 31.45 -4.23 4.50
N LYS A 439 32.00 -4.44 3.30
CA LYS A 439 31.62 -5.54 2.40
C LYS A 439 31.72 -6.93 3.05
N ARG A 440 32.76 -7.20 3.85
CA ARG A 440 33.00 -8.50 4.51
C ARG A 440 31.87 -8.88 5.48
N TYR A 441 31.21 -7.89 6.09
CA TYR A 441 30.11 -8.11 7.05
C TYR A 441 28.74 -7.81 6.44
N ALA A 442 28.69 -7.32 5.19
CA ALA A 442 27.48 -6.79 4.54
C ALA A 442 26.76 -5.76 5.42
N ARG A 443 27.53 -4.86 6.09
CA ARG A 443 27.04 -3.91 7.06
C ARG A 443 27.31 -2.47 6.64
N PHE A 444 26.31 -1.60 6.81
CA PHE A 444 26.47 -0.15 6.74
C PHE A 444 26.67 0.41 8.14
N GLU A 445 27.55 1.39 8.28
CA GLU A 445 27.81 2.10 9.53
C GLU A 445 27.85 3.61 9.30
N ASN A 446 27.55 4.39 10.34
CA ASN A 446 27.71 5.84 10.32
C ASN A 446 29.19 6.19 10.09
N LEU A 447 29.46 7.23 9.30
CA LEU A 447 30.81 7.75 9.15
C LEU A 447 31.19 8.49 10.43
N SER A 448 32.29 8.09 11.12
CA SER A 448 32.75 8.81 12.29
C SER A 448 33.28 10.19 11.89
N ARG A 449 32.93 11.24 12.66
CA ARG A 449 33.34 12.63 12.37
C ARG A 449 34.87 12.85 12.38
N GLU A 450 35.62 11.96 13.00
CA GLU A 450 37.07 12.02 13.01
C GLU A 450 37.71 11.79 11.63
N HIS A 451 37.05 11.10 10.72
CA HIS A 451 37.53 10.85 9.35
C HIS A 451 37.00 11.85 8.33
N ALA A 452 36.13 12.77 8.70
CA ALA A 452 35.56 13.78 7.78
C ALA A 452 36.47 15.03 7.61
N SER A 453 37.52 15.15 8.39
CA SER A 453 38.43 16.32 8.37
C SER A 453 39.68 16.13 7.49
N GLU A 454 39.86 15.01 6.84
CA GLU A 454 41.02 14.70 5.97
C GLU A 454 40.63 14.53 4.48
N GLY A 455 39.67 15.30 3.99
CA GLY A 455 39.26 15.25 2.58
C GLY A 455 39.19 16.61 1.91
#